data_b11c6b6b16b90cdc197396ecec97ecc0
#
_entry.id   b11c6b6b16b90cdc197396ecec97ecc0
#
_cell.length_a   1.000
_cell.length_b   1.000
_cell.length_c   1.000
_cell.angle_alpha   90.00
_cell.angle_beta   90.00
_cell.angle_gamma   90.00
#
_symmetry.space_group_name_H-M   'P 1'
#
loop_
_entity.id
_entity.type
_entity.pdbx_description
1 polymer ?
#
loop_
_entity_poly.entity_id
_entity_poly.type
_entity_poly.pdbx_seq_one_letter_code
_entity_poly.pdbx_strand_id
1 'polypeptide(L)'
;MHGVERTGVRFVLSNAADPSRAVEYSAWYDTYGASITRPGFLANAFRFENPSAAGNDDDPRYAAIYDIVTPDPATAWPSTEGSPDYPTYLFDDPRSAIVAPAFRASYALVGSLETPGAHGALTGAYIVLTDGADEASRERWAAAVLETGLFYATSRFRIIEGSPEPPDWLEVFETDQQDPLTAYARSLGARAPRLPAAEIRQRNSGSFRLVSVYPPSP
;
A
#
# COMPACT_ATOMS: atom_id res chain seq x y z
N MET A 1 7.97 7.22 3.92
CA MET A 1 6.90 8.08 3.33
C MET A 1 6.74 9.37 4.15
N HIS A 2 7.81 10.18 4.25
CA HIS A 2 7.84 11.35 5.13
C HIS A 2 7.72 12.63 4.30
N GLY A 3 6.99 13.63 4.83
CA GLY A 3 6.94 15.00 4.29
C GLY A 3 5.56 15.64 4.15
N VAL A 4 4.50 14.84 4.17
CA VAL A 4 3.11 15.33 4.14
C VAL A 4 2.36 14.67 5.28
N GLU A 5 1.57 15.43 6.03
CA GLU A 5 0.74 14.89 7.12
C GLU A 5 -0.37 14.02 6.51
N ARG A 6 -0.14 12.72 6.52
CA ARG A 6 -1.04 11.71 5.96
C ARG A 6 -2.17 11.42 6.94
N THR A 7 -3.42 11.52 6.47
CA THR A 7 -4.62 11.18 7.25
C THR A 7 -5.19 9.81 6.92
N GLY A 8 -4.75 9.23 5.80
CA GLY A 8 -5.17 7.91 5.35
C GLY A 8 -4.45 7.49 4.07
N VAL A 9 -4.92 6.40 3.48
CA VAL A 9 -4.43 5.92 2.19
C VAL A 9 -5.57 5.38 1.32
N ARG A 10 -5.44 5.56 -0.01
CA ARG A 10 -6.10 4.69 -0.98
C ARG A 10 -5.13 3.57 -1.32
N PHE A 11 -5.58 2.34 -1.15
CA PHE A 11 -4.77 1.14 -1.35
C PHE A 11 -5.37 0.27 -2.46
N VAL A 12 -4.53 -0.22 -3.36
CA VAL A 12 -4.93 -1.06 -4.50
C VAL A 12 -3.97 -2.23 -4.62
N LEU A 13 -4.52 -3.45 -4.69
CA LEU A 13 -3.82 -4.62 -5.19
C LEU A 13 -4.30 -4.92 -6.60
N SER A 14 -3.39 -5.22 -7.51
CA SER A 14 -3.73 -5.43 -8.92
C SER A 14 -2.75 -6.34 -9.63
N ASN A 15 -3.19 -6.81 -10.81
CA ASN A 15 -2.40 -7.60 -11.74
C ASN A 15 -2.45 -6.97 -13.13
N ALA A 16 -1.50 -7.31 -13.99
CA ALA A 16 -1.71 -7.13 -15.41
C ALA A 16 -2.75 -8.18 -15.86
N ALA A 17 -3.81 -7.75 -16.53
CA ALA A 17 -4.87 -8.65 -17.04
C ALA A 17 -4.29 -9.72 -17.99
N ASP A 18 -3.22 -9.37 -18.70
CA ASP A 18 -2.38 -10.29 -19.46
C ASP A 18 -0.93 -10.15 -18.95
N PRO A 19 -0.35 -11.18 -18.31
CA PRO A 19 1.02 -11.13 -17.80
C PRO A 19 2.07 -10.81 -18.87
N SER A 20 1.83 -11.14 -20.14
CA SER A 20 2.73 -10.83 -21.25
C SER A 20 2.83 -9.34 -21.54
N ARG A 21 1.84 -8.54 -21.07
CA ARG A 21 1.75 -7.10 -21.23
C ARG A 21 2.23 -6.31 -19.99
N ALA A 22 3.01 -6.92 -19.11
CA ALA A 22 3.48 -6.28 -17.86
C ALA A 22 4.25 -4.96 -18.11
N VAL A 23 4.94 -4.82 -19.25
CA VAL A 23 5.62 -3.57 -19.64
C VAL A 23 4.61 -2.47 -19.94
N GLU A 24 3.55 -2.78 -20.69
CA GLU A 24 2.48 -1.83 -21.01
C GLU A 24 1.69 -1.44 -19.75
N TYR A 25 1.40 -2.41 -18.89
CA TYR A 25 0.81 -2.17 -17.58
C TYR A 25 1.65 -1.17 -16.76
N SER A 26 2.97 -1.35 -16.73
CA SER A 26 3.87 -0.44 -16.03
C SER A 26 3.82 0.97 -16.61
N ALA A 27 3.89 1.11 -17.93
CA ALA A 27 3.85 2.41 -18.60
C ALA A 27 2.51 3.15 -18.40
N TRP A 28 1.39 2.41 -18.37
CA TRP A 28 0.08 2.97 -18.06
C TRP A 28 0.05 3.48 -16.61
N TYR A 29 0.54 2.66 -15.67
CA TYR A 29 0.55 3.02 -14.25
C TYR A 29 1.44 4.23 -13.96
N ASP A 30 2.56 4.39 -14.68
CA ASP A 30 3.44 5.56 -14.56
C ASP A 30 2.69 6.85 -14.94
N THR A 31 1.86 6.79 -15.99
CA THR A 31 1.02 7.92 -16.40
C THR A 31 -0.10 8.17 -15.38
N TYR A 32 -0.78 7.10 -14.94
CA TYR A 32 -1.87 7.19 -13.96
C TYR A 32 -1.38 7.73 -12.61
N GLY A 33 -0.32 7.16 -12.06
CA GLY A 33 0.24 7.55 -10.77
C GLY A 33 0.64 9.03 -10.72
N ALA A 34 1.24 9.54 -11.80
CA ALA A 34 1.58 10.96 -11.92
C ALA A 34 0.36 11.88 -12.07
N SER A 35 -0.77 11.35 -12.56
CA SER A 35 -1.96 12.15 -12.83
C SER A 35 -2.94 12.17 -11.67
N ILE A 36 -3.05 11.09 -10.90
CA ILE A 36 -4.07 10.94 -9.84
C ILE A 36 -3.83 11.87 -8.64
N THR A 37 -2.62 12.38 -8.46
CA THR A 37 -2.28 13.32 -7.38
C THR A 37 -2.62 14.77 -7.72
N ARG A 38 -2.91 15.10 -8.99
CA ARG A 38 -3.21 16.48 -9.45
C ARG A 38 -4.40 17.15 -8.74
N PRO A 39 -5.51 16.44 -8.45
CA PRO A 39 -6.63 17.04 -7.72
C PRO A 39 -6.30 17.56 -6.32
N GLY A 40 -5.14 17.19 -5.74
CA GLY A 40 -4.66 17.70 -4.46
C GLY A 40 -5.24 17.02 -3.21
N PHE A 41 -6.12 16.02 -3.36
CA PHE A 41 -6.66 15.22 -2.25
C PHE A 41 -5.75 14.04 -1.89
N LEU A 42 -4.94 13.63 -2.86
CA LEU A 42 -3.89 12.63 -2.73
C LEU A 42 -2.53 13.32 -2.93
N ALA A 43 -1.55 13.01 -2.08
CA ALA A 43 -0.22 13.60 -2.17
C ALA A 43 0.74 12.72 -2.97
N ASN A 44 1.19 11.62 -2.39
CA ASN A 44 2.15 10.74 -3.03
C ASN A 44 1.44 9.48 -3.56
N ALA A 45 1.92 8.97 -4.68
CA ALA A 45 1.58 7.64 -5.14
C ALA A 45 2.83 6.76 -5.11
N PHE A 46 2.77 5.64 -4.40
CA PHE A 46 3.82 4.64 -4.32
C PHE A 46 3.36 3.40 -5.06
N ARG A 47 4.20 2.91 -5.94
CA ARG A 47 3.96 1.67 -6.66
C ARG A 47 4.99 0.63 -6.26
N PHE A 48 4.50 -0.56 -5.96
CA PHE A 48 5.28 -1.69 -5.50
C PHE A 48 5.04 -2.92 -6.37
N GLU A 49 6.02 -3.82 -6.43
CA GLU A 49 5.95 -5.09 -7.14
C GLU A 49 6.51 -6.23 -6.28
N ASN A 50 5.83 -7.37 -6.28
CA ASN A 50 6.37 -8.66 -5.90
C ASN A 50 6.55 -9.53 -7.15
N PRO A 51 7.77 -9.62 -7.71
CA PRO A 51 8.00 -10.39 -8.93
C PRO A 51 7.83 -11.91 -8.75
N SER A 52 7.79 -12.39 -7.50
CA SER A 52 7.62 -13.79 -7.16
C SER A 52 6.15 -14.19 -6.97
N ALA A 53 5.24 -13.22 -6.93
CA ALA A 53 3.81 -13.47 -6.79
C ALA A 53 3.24 -14.13 -8.06
N ALA A 54 2.20 -14.95 -7.87
CA ALA A 54 1.53 -15.65 -8.95
C ALA A 54 0.81 -14.72 -9.95
N GLY A 55 0.46 -13.52 -9.50
CA GLY A 55 -0.22 -12.53 -10.34
C GLY A 55 -1.70 -12.83 -10.55
N ASN A 56 -2.36 -13.40 -9.53
CA ASN A 56 -3.80 -13.63 -9.48
C ASN A 56 -4.42 -12.91 -8.27
N ASP A 57 -5.73 -13.03 -8.06
CA ASP A 57 -6.45 -12.31 -7.01
C ASP A 57 -6.04 -12.73 -5.59
N ASP A 58 -5.59 -13.97 -5.40
CA ASP A 58 -5.13 -14.49 -4.10
C ASP A 58 -3.68 -14.10 -3.80
N ASP A 59 -2.86 -13.89 -4.83
CA ASP A 59 -1.45 -13.52 -4.75
C ASP A 59 -1.12 -12.44 -5.80
N PRO A 60 -1.58 -11.18 -5.57
CA PRO A 60 -1.43 -10.09 -6.51
C PRO A 60 0.02 -9.61 -6.61
N ARG A 61 0.44 -9.34 -7.85
CA ARG A 61 1.82 -8.95 -8.15
C ARG A 61 2.13 -7.49 -7.82
N TYR A 62 1.13 -6.62 -7.90
CA TYR A 62 1.35 -5.18 -7.74
C TYR A 62 0.51 -4.61 -6.61
N ALA A 63 1.12 -3.67 -5.88
CA ALA A 63 0.44 -2.84 -4.90
C ALA A 63 0.65 -1.37 -5.21
N ALA A 64 -0.37 -0.55 -4.99
CA ALA A 64 -0.27 0.90 -5.06
C ALA A 64 -0.84 1.52 -3.78
N ILE A 65 -0.14 2.50 -3.23
CA ILE A 65 -0.52 3.27 -2.05
C ILE A 65 -0.53 4.73 -2.44
N TYR A 66 -1.66 5.40 -2.24
CA TYR A 66 -1.83 6.83 -2.46
C TYR A 66 -2.08 7.49 -1.12
N ASP A 67 -1.19 8.40 -0.70
CA ASP A 67 -1.35 9.12 0.55
C ASP A 67 -2.52 10.09 0.49
N ILE A 68 -3.48 9.95 1.39
CA ILE A 68 -4.59 10.88 1.59
C ILE A 68 -4.13 11.96 2.57
N VAL A 69 -4.39 13.24 2.21
CA VAL A 69 -3.96 14.42 2.98
C VAL A 69 -5.11 15.36 3.34
N THR A 70 -6.33 14.98 3.04
CA THR A 70 -7.52 15.73 3.47
C THR A 70 -7.79 15.49 4.96
N PRO A 71 -8.31 16.48 5.71
CA PRO A 71 -8.67 16.29 7.11
C PRO A 71 -9.67 15.15 7.35
N ASP A 72 -10.58 14.94 6.41
CA ASP A 72 -11.52 13.80 6.40
C ASP A 72 -11.13 12.84 5.28
N PRO A 73 -10.46 11.73 5.59
CA PRO A 73 -10.01 10.79 4.57
C PRO A 73 -11.16 10.08 3.83
N ALA A 74 -12.38 10.05 4.38
CA ALA A 74 -13.54 9.47 3.71
C ALA A 74 -13.97 10.26 2.48
N THR A 75 -13.70 11.56 2.45
CA THR A 75 -14.05 12.43 1.32
C THR A 75 -13.02 12.44 0.20
N ALA A 76 -11.81 11.93 0.45
CA ALA A 76 -10.67 12.06 -0.47
C ALA A 76 -10.95 11.43 -1.83
N TRP A 77 -11.40 10.17 -1.85
CA TRP A 77 -11.60 9.46 -3.11
C TRP A 77 -12.78 10.01 -3.91
N PRO A 78 -13.99 10.21 -3.34
CA PRO A 78 -15.09 10.88 -4.04
C PRO A 78 -14.71 12.28 -4.57
N SER A 79 -13.95 13.07 -3.79
CA SER A 79 -13.50 14.40 -4.22
C SER A 79 -12.48 14.32 -5.36
N THR A 80 -11.60 13.31 -5.34
CA THR A 80 -10.64 13.06 -6.41
C THR A 80 -11.37 12.71 -7.71
N GLU A 81 -12.31 11.76 -7.68
CA GLU A 81 -13.10 11.36 -8.85
C GLU A 81 -14.00 12.50 -9.39
N GLY A 82 -14.53 13.35 -8.51
CA GLY A 82 -15.35 14.50 -8.86
C GLY A 82 -14.57 15.71 -9.34
N SER A 83 -13.24 15.70 -9.27
CA SER A 83 -12.40 16.82 -9.67
C SER A 83 -12.33 16.95 -11.21
N PRO A 84 -12.37 18.19 -11.77
CA PRO A 84 -12.10 18.39 -13.18
C PRO A 84 -10.70 17.95 -13.62
N ASP A 85 -9.76 17.87 -12.68
CA ASP A 85 -8.38 17.41 -12.93
C ASP A 85 -8.24 15.88 -12.84
N TYR A 86 -9.32 15.15 -12.52
CA TYR A 86 -9.30 13.69 -12.51
C TYR A 86 -9.04 13.14 -13.91
N PRO A 87 -8.08 12.21 -14.07
CA PRO A 87 -7.62 11.76 -15.38
C PRO A 87 -8.60 10.78 -16.04
N THR A 88 -9.85 11.19 -16.28
CA THR A 88 -10.89 10.34 -16.90
C THR A 88 -10.45 9.79 -18.26
N TYR A 89 -9.67 10.55 -19.02
CA TYR A 89 -9.13 10.14 -20.32
C TYR A 89 -8.26 8.86 -20.25
N LEU A 90 -7.70 8.54 -19.09
CA LEU A 90 -6.92 7.31 -18.91
C LEU A 90 -7.82 6.06 -18.86
N PHE A 91 -9.10 6.21 -18.49
CA PHE A 91 -10.05 5.11 -18.45
C PHE A 91 -10.73 4.89 -19.80
N ASP A 92 -10.77 5.92 -20.64
CA ASP A 92 -11.22 5.81 -22.03
C ASP A 92 -10.13 5.21 -22.94
N ASP A 93 -8.89 5.14 -22.45
CA ASP A 93 -7.78 4.53 -23.14
C ASP A 93 -7.93 2.99 -23.13
N PRO A 94 -7.91 2.31 -24.30
CA PRO A 94 -7.94 0.85 -24.36
C PRO A 94 -6.86 0.17 -23.51
N ARG A 95 -5.78 0.88 -23.20
CA ARG A 95 -4.74 0.39 -22.30
C ARG A 95 -5.21 0.23 -20.85
N SER A 96 -6.27 0.92 -20.44
CA SER A 96 -6.83 0.72 -19.09
C SER A 96 -7.33 -0.71 -18.86
N ALA A 97 -7.74 -1.41 -19.91
CA ALA A 97 -8.17 -2.80 -19.88
C ALA A 97 -7.03 -3.79 -19.50
N ILE A 98 -5.76 -3.32 -19.45
CA ILE A 98 -4.64 -4.15 -18.98
C ILE A 98 -4.54 -4.24 -17.46
N VAL A 99 -5.28 -3.42 -16.72
CA VAL A 99 -5.30 -3.42 -15.25
C VAL A 99 -6.43 -4.31 -14.76
N ALA A 100 -6.09 -5.39 -14.06
CA ALA A 100 -7.04 -6.23 -13.33
C ALA A 100 -6.91 -5.91 -11.83
N PRO A 101 -7.78 -5.07 -11.25
CA PRO A 101 -7.76 -4.82 -9.81
C PRO A 101 -8.28 -6.05 -9.07
N ALA A 102 -7.44 -6.65 -8.24
CA ALA A 102 -7.83 -7.72 -7.33
C ALA A 102 -8.55 -7.14 -6.10
N PHE A 103 -8.13 -5.96 -5.65
CA PHE A 103 -8.67 -5.32 -4.46
C PHE A 103 -8.40 -3.81 -4.46
N ARG A 104 -9.33 -3.01 -3.93
CA ARG A 104 -9.17 -1.57 -3.72
C ARG A 104 -9.97 -1.08 -2.53
N ALA A 105 -9.35 -0.26 -1.68
CA ALA A 105 -10.00 0.30 -0.51
C ALA A 105 -9.37 1.63 -0.07
N SER A 106 -10.14 2.43 0.66
CA SER A 106 -9.67 3.60 1.39
C SER A 106 -9.62 3.29 2.87
N TYR A 107 -8.53 3.69 3.51
CA TYR A 107 -8.28 3.46 4.92
C TYR A 107 -7.89 4.76 5.62
N ALA A 108 -8.40 4.98 6.83
CA ALA A 108 -7.99 6.08 7.72
C ALA A 108 -6.75 5.68 8.51
N LEU A 109 -5.81 6.59 8.67
CA LEU A 109 -4.64 6.39 9.55
C LEU A 109 -5.09 6.35 11.00
N VAL A 110 -4.69 5.31 11.72
CA VAL A 110 -4.94 5.13 13.17
C VAL A 110 -3.69 5.46 13.97
N GLY A 111 -2.52 5.07 13.47
CA GLY A 111 -1.27 5.34 14.14
C GLY A 111 -0.05 4.90 13.34
N SER A 112 1.09 5.46 13.70
CA SER A 112 2.39 5.11 13.11
C SER A 112 3.43 4.92 14.22
N LEU A 113 4.38 4.02 13.96
CA LEU A 113 5.56 3.83 14.79
C LEU A 113 6.80 3.93 13.89
N GLU A 114 7.88 4.48 14.44
CA GLU A 114 9.15 4.62 13.75
C GLU A 114 10.28 4.27 14.70
N THR A 115 11.30 3.58 14.22
CA THR A 115 12.51 3.31 15.00
C THR A 115 13.36 4.58 15.05
N PRO A 116 13.98 4.90 16.22
CA PRO A 116 14.88 6.04 16.31
C PRO A 116 16.11 5.89 15.40
N GLY A 117 16.50 7.00 14.75
CA GLY A 117 17.73 7.05 13.96
C GLY A 117 17.52 7.59 12.53
N ALA A 118 18.61 7.65 11.79
CA ALA A 118 18.56 7.97 10.37
C ALA A 118 18.30 6.70 9.55
N HIS A 119 17.37 6.76 8.62
CA HIS A 119 17.01 5.67 7.73
C HIS A 119 17.41 5.99 6.31
N GLY A 120 17.67 4.95 5.51
CA GLY A 120 17.87 5.05 4.07
C GLY A 120 16.57 5.42 3.33
N ALA A 121 16.68 5.51 2.01
CA ALA A 121 15.50 5.67 1.17
C ALA A 121 14.61 4.41 1.25
N LEU A 122 13.30 4.60 1.17
CA LEU A 122 12.35 3.49 1.06
C LEU A 122 12.70 2.61 -0.14
N THR A 123 12.90 1.33 0.09
CA THR A 123 13.19 0.32 -0.96
C THR A 123 12.05 -0.66 -1.16
N GLY A 124 11.18 -0.81 -0.17
CA GLY A 124 10.04 -1.71 -0.22
C GLY A 124 9.16 -1.66 1.01
N ALA A 125 8.12 -2.46 0.99
CA ALA A 125 7.19 -2.59 2.10
C ALA A 125 6.73 -4.05 2.28
N TYR A 126 6.49 -4.41 3.53
CA TYR A 126 5.66 -5.56 3.87
C TYR A 126 4.25 -5.05 4.21
N ILE A 127 3.26 -5.57 3.52
CA ILE A 127 1.87 -5.14 3.59
C ILE A 127 1.03 -6.28 4.14
N VAL A 128 0.22 -6.02 5.14
CA VAL A 128 -0.63 -7.02 5.81
C VAL A 128 -2.08 -6.52 5.84
N LEU A 129 -2.98 -7.35 5.36
CA LEU A 129 -4.41 -7.14 5.38
C LEU A 129 -5.06 -8.14 6.34
N THR A 130 -5.81 -7.65 7.32
CA THR A 130 -6.36 -8.49 8.39
C THR A 130 -7.75 -8.04 8.82
N ASP A 131 -8.53 -8.99 9.36
CA ASP A 131 -9.77 -8.73 10.09
C ASP A 131 -9.57 -8.97 11.59
N GLY A 132 -10.42 -8.36 12.42
CA GLY A 132 -10.41 -8.56 13.87
C GLY A 132 -9.27 -7.86 14.59
N ALA A 133 -9.06 -8.23 15.83
CA ALA A 133 -8.17 -7.70 16.84
C ALA A 133 -8.38 -6.22 17.21
N ASP A 134 -8.12 -5.96 18.48
CA ASP A 134 -8.10 -4.60 18.99
C ASP A 134 -6.80 -3.85 18.59
N GLU A 135 -6.88 -2.53 18.62
CA GLU A 135 -5.79 -1.65 18.24
C GLU A 135 -4.53 -1.86 19.10
N ALA A 136 -4.69 -2.12 20.40
CA ALA A 136 -3.57 -2.29 21.30
C ALA A 136 -2.77 -3.57 21.01
N SER A 137 -3.43 -4.65 20.63
CA SER A 137 -2.77 -5.90 20.20
C SER A 137 -1.99 -5.70 18.91
N ARG A 138 -2.52 -4.92 17.98
CA ARG A 138 -1.84 -4.56 16.73
C ARG A 138 -0.63 -3.69 16.96
N GLU A 139 -0.74 -2.71 17.86
CA GLU A 139 0.39 -1.84 18.20
C GLU A 139 1.55 -2.63 18.81
N ARG A 140 1.25 -3.53 19.77
CA ARG A 140 2.28 -4.41 20.34
C ARG A 140 2.95 -5.29 19.30
N TRP A 141 2.15 -5.86 18.37
CA TRP A 141 2.71 -6.67 17.28
C TRP A 141 3.58 -5.83 16.35
N ALA A 142 3.10 -4.66 15.94
CA ALA A 142 3.84 -3.74 15.08
C ALA A 142 5.17 -3.31 15.72
N ALA A 143 5.17 -2.96 17.00
CA ALA A 143 6.37 -2.63 17.74
C ALA A 143 7.39 -3.79 17.74
N ALA A 144 6.92 -5.01 18.02
CA ALA A 144 7.77 -6.18 18.03
C ALA A 144 8.33 -6.54 16.62
N VAL A 145 7.60 -6.25 15.54
CA VAL A 145 8.14 -6.37 14.19
C VAL A 145 9.25 -5.36 13.94
N LEU A 146 9.10 -4.11 14.40
CA LEU A 146 10.14 -3.09 14.30
C LEU A 146 11.39 -3.44 15.10
N GLU A 147 11.27 -4.08 16.27
CA GLU A 147 12.40 -4.55 17.08
C GLU A 147 13.30 -5.54 16.34
N THR A 148 12.83 -6.15 15.25
CA THR A 148 13.69 -7.00 14.40
C THR A 148 14.79 -6.22 13.68
N GLY A 149 14.67 -4.89 13.55
CA GLY A 149 15.59 -4.01 12.82
C GLY A 149 15.53 -4.16 11.30
N LEU A 150 14.53 -4.89 10.76
CA LEU A 150 14.35 -5.09 9.32
C LEU A 150 13.44 -4.04 8.69
N PHE A 151 12.62 -3.40 9.51
CA PHE A 151 11.74 -2.32 9.15
C PHE A 151 12.02 -1.12 10.04
N TYR A 152 11.96 0.07 9.46
CA TYR A 152 12.24 1.29 10.22
C TYR A 152 10.95 2.03 10.61
N ALA A 153 9.85 1.78 9.90
CA ALA A 153 8.57 2.40 10.21
C ALA A 153 7.40 1.44 9.92
N THR A 154 6.30 1.68 10.58
CA THR A 154 5.01 1.07 10.26
C THR A 154 3.90 2.08 10.41
N SER A 155 2.88 1.92 9.57
CA SER A 155 1.63 2.67 9.65
C SER A 155 0.47 1.70 9.66
N ARG A 156 -0.51 1.98 10.52
CA ARG A 156 -1.70 1.17 10.73
C ARG A 156 -2.92 1.95 10.33
N PHE A 157 -3.78 1.33 9.56
CA PHE A 157 -4.94 1.97 8.98
C PHE A 157 -6.19 1.13 9.20
N ARG A 158 -7.33 1.79 9.39
CA ARG A 158 -8.64 1.18 9.51
C ARG A 158 -9.48 1.49 8.29
N ILE A 159 -10.29 0.50 7.88
CA ILE A 159 -11.15 0.59 6.70
C ILE A 159 -12.14 1.74 6.79
N ILE A 160 -12.31 2.44 5.67
CA ILE A 160 -13.38 3.41 5.42
C ILE A 160 -14.37 2.80 4.41
N GLU A 161 -13.84 2.38 3.25
CA GLU A 161 -14.62 1.83 2.15
C GLU A 161 -13.77 0.92 1.26
N GLY A 162 -14.38 0.03 0.50
CA GLY A 162 -13.64 -0.79 -0.45
C GLY A 162 -14.47 -1.85 -1.14
N SER A 163 -13.85 -2.52 -2.11
CA SER A 163 -14.47 -3.59 -2.89
C SER A 163 -13.40 -4.56 -3.42
N PRO A 164 -13.67 -5.88 -3.48
CA PRO A 164 -14.73 -6.58 -2.74
C PRO A 164 -14.42 -6.65 -1.24
N GLU A 165 -15.39 -6.88 -0.40
CA GLU A 165 -15.33 -7.05 1.07
C GLU A 165 -13.98 -6.72 1.72
N PRO A 166 -13.69 -5.42 1.98
CA PRO A 166 -12.36 -5.00 2.39
C PRO A 166 -12.02 -5.54 3.79
N PRO A 167 -10.78 -5.98 4.02
CA PRO A 167 -10.29 -6.27 5.37
C PRO A 167 -10.41 -5.05 6.28
N ASP A 168 -10.66 -5.28 7.57
CA ASP A 168 -10.84 -4.22 8.58
C ASP A 168 -9.59 -3.34 8.70
N TRP A 169 -8.41 -3.94 8.50
CA TRP A 169 -7.12 -3.31 8.77
C TRP A 169 -6.11 -3.52 7.64
N LEU A 170 -5.30 -2.49 7.47
CA LEU A 170 -4.09 -2.48 6.64
C LEU A 170 -2.92 -2.05 7.52
N GLU A 171 -1.86 -2.85 7.55
CA GLU A 171 -0.57 -2.48 8.11
C GLU A 171 0.48 -2.44 7.01
N VAL A 172 1.28 -1.37 7.01
CA VAL A 172 2.37 -1.17 6.06
C VAL A 172 3.67 -1.01 6.83
N PHE A 173 4.59 -1.95 6.71
CA PHE A 173 5.93 -1.91 7.27
C PHE A 173 6.91 -1.48 6.20
N GLU A 174 7.59 -0.37 6.43
CA GLU A 174 8.53 0.24 5.50
C GLU A 174 9.95 -0.22 5.78
N THR A 175 10.70 -0.51 4.71
CA THR A 175 12.09 -0.95 4.81
C THR A 175 12.99 -0.18 3.86
N ASP A 176 14.23 0.05 4.29
CA ASP A 176 15.35 0.56 3.50
C ASP A 176 16.38 -0.54 3.14
N GLN A 177 16.03 -1.80 3.42
CA GLN A 177 16.89 -2.94 3.09
C GLN A 177 17.10 -3.05 1.59
N GLN A 178 18.33 -3.36 1.16
CA GLN A 178 18.69 -3.49 -0.25
C GLN A 178 17.85 -4.57 -0.97
N ASP A 179 17.47 -5.62 -0.25
CA ASP A 179 16.55 -6.66 -0.74
C ASP A 179 15.34 -6.77 0.21
N PRO A 180 14.27 -5.98 -0.03
CA PRO A 180 13.09 -5.97 0.83
C PRO A 180 12.32 -7.30 0.86
N LEU A 181 12.40 -8.09 -0.21
CA LEU A 181 11.71 -9.39 -0.28
C LEU A 181 12.38 -10.41 0.64
N THR A 182 13.71 -10.44 0.67
CA THR A 182 14.47 -11.30 1.59
C THR A 182 14.41 -10.79 3.03
N ALA A 183 14.37 -9.48 3.27
CA ALA A 183 14.24 -8.91 4.60
C ALA A 183 12.99 -9.45 5.32
N TYR A 184 11.86 -9.47 4.62
CA TYR A 184 10.63 -10.05 5.16
C TYR A 184 10.75 -11.54 5.48
N ALA A 185 11.27 -12.35 4.56
CA ALA A 185 11.46 -13.79 4.79
C ALA A 185 12.32 -14.07 6.02
N ARG A 186 13.34 -13.24 6.27
CA ARG A 186 14.20 -13.31 7.48
C ARG A 186 13.41 -12.93 8.73
N SER A 187 12.52 -11.92 8.69
CA SER A 187 11.73 -11.50 9.85
C SER A 187 10.82 -12.63 10.35
N LEU A 188 10.19 -13.36 9.45
CA LEU A 188 9.35 -14.51 9.80
C LEU A 188 10.16 -15.69 10.35
N GLY A 189 11.41 -15.89 9.90
CA GLY A 189 12.30 -16.94 10.37
C GLY A 189 12.98 -16.63 11.72
N ALA A 190 13.19 -15.35 12.03
CA ALA A 190 14.08 -14.89 13.09
C ALA A 190 13.39 -14.29 14.34
N ARG A 191 12.21 -14.78 14.75
CA ARG A 191 11.52 -14.32 15.97
C ARG A 191 10.52 -13.18 15.79
N ALA A 192 10.08 -12.83 14.60
CA ALA A 192 8.94 -11.91 14.48
C ALA A 192 7.77 -12.54 15.23
N PRO A 193 7.15 -11.85 16.18
CA PRO A 193 6.00 -12.37 16.87
C PRO A 193 4.94 -12.62 15.82
N ARG A 194 4.41 -13.83 15.77
CA ARG A 194 3.26 -14.15 14.93
C ARG A 194 2.13 -13.24 15.35
N LEU A 195 1.38 -12.74 14.38
CA LEU A 195 0.06 -12.19 14.66
C LEU A 195 -0.64 -13.13 15.65
N PRO A 196 -1.25 -12.64 16.74
CA PRO A 196 -1.96 -13.48 17.69
C PRO A 196 -3.12 -14.17 16.95
N ALA A 197 -2.85 -15.36 16.44
CA ALA A 197 -3.70 -16.09 15.48
C ALA A 197 -5.11 -16.41 16.03
N ALA A 198 -5.31 -16.28 17.33
CA ALA A 198 -6.62 -16.46 17.97
C ALA A 198 -7.58 -15.27 17.75
N GLU A 199 -7.04 -14.08 17.39
CA GLU A 199 -7.82 -12.84 17.38
C GLU A 199 -7.73 -12.09 16.03
N ILE A 200 -6.79 -12.46 15.16
CA ILE A 200 -6.54 -11.79 13.87
C ILE A 200 -6.63 -12.80 12.75
N ARG A 201 -7.57 -12.58 11.85
CA ARG A 201 -7.67 -13.32 10.60
C ARG A 201 -6.86 -12.60 9.53
N GLN A 202 -5.74 -13.16 9.13
CA GLN A 202 -5.00 -12.67 7.98
C GLN A 202 -5.79 -12.97 6.70
N ARG A 203 -6.03 -11.95 5.90
CA ARG A 203 -6.72 -12.03 4.59
C ARG A 203 -5.71 -12.10 3.47
N ASN A 204 -4.72 -11.23 3.51
CA ASN A 204 -3.63 -11.21 2.55
C ASN A 204 -2.38 -10.59 3.19
N SER A 205 -1.21 -10.95 2.70
CA SER A 205 0.05 -10.28 3.03
C SER A 205 1.07 -10.51 1.93
N GLY A 206 1.93 -9.54 1.72
CA GLY A 206 2.99 -9.65 0.72
C GLY A 206 4.16 -8.72 1.01
N SER A 207 5.34 -9.16 0.60
CA SER A 207 6.53 -8.32 0.52
C SER A 207 6.66 -7.77 -0.87
N PHE A 208 6.86 -6.46 -0.96
CA PHE A 208 6.93 -5.75 -2.22
C PHE A 208 8.18 -4.87 -2.26
N ARG A 209 8.86 -4.82 -3.40
CA ARG A 209 9.87 -3.81 -3.67
C ARG A 209 9.23 -2.56 -4.27
N LEU A 210 9.76 -1.40 -3.91
CA LEU A 210 9.35 -0.13 -4.50
C LEU A 210 9.76 -0.08 -5.98
N VAL A 211 8.83 0.30 -6.84
CA VAL A 211 9.07 0.48 -8.29
C VAL A 211 9.16 1.96 -8.63
N SER A 212 8.22 2.76 -8.17
CA SER A 212 8.18 4.19 -8.45
C SER A 212 7.46 4.98 -7.37
N VAL A 213 7.81 6.27 -7.27
CA VAL A 213 7.15 7.25 -6.42
C VAL A 213 6.74 8.43 -7.29
N TYR A 214 5.52 8.84 -7.19
CA TYR A 214 4.97 10.01 -7.88
C TYR A 214 4.62 11.06 -6.82
N PRO A 215 5.47 12.10 -6.66
CA PRO A 215 5.18 13.20 -5.74
C PRO A 215 3.96 13.99 -6.24
N PRO A 216 3.36 14.83 -5.38
CA PRO A 216 2.30 15.73 -5.81
C PRO A 216 2.79 16.59 -6.97
N SER A 217 1.92 16.81 -7.94
CA SER A 217 2.20 17.75 -9.03
C SER A 217 2.32 19.16 -8.45
N PRO A 218 3.29 19.96 -8.90
CA PRO A 218 3.45 21.35 -8.47
C PRO A 218 2.26 22.22 -8.84
#